data_c4e2529ac7bf06f00bd1f8ce7cdd711f
#
_entry.id   c4e2529ac7bf06f00bd1f8ce7cdd711f
#
_cell.length_a   1.000
_cell.length_b   1.000
_cell.length_c   1.000
_cell.angle_alpha   90.00
_cell.angle_beta   90.00
_cell.angle_gamma   90.00
#
_symmetry.space_group_name_H-M   'P 1'
#
loop_
_entity.id
_entity.type
_entity.pdbx_description
1 polymer ?
#
loop_
_entity_poly.entity_id
_entity_poly.type
_entity_poly.pdbx_seq_one_letter_code
_entity_poly.pdbx_strand_id
1 'polypeptide(L)'
;MAIRAGKDVQCEKPTLTINEGKLLIDTVRKHNRVFQTSTEDRSVPVYHRMAELVRNGRIGKLQRIEVILPRQPGRPGDPTPQPVPKGFDYDMWLGPAPEAPYTKDRVLFEFRWISDYSGGVICDWGTHLFDTAQWGNDTERSGPVEIEATGSRWEGGLYDTVKEYDVTYRYANGVTMTCRPGNPSIKFIGSEGWVGNTGWRAPLQASSKEILESKIGPGETRLFTNPKGEHRNFLDCVKSRKDPYFPVDIGHRVSTVCHLANIAIDRGEKLKWNPEKEVFIGDDQANEMCRIRPGRGEWKLG
;
A
#
# COMPACT_ATOMS: atom_id res chain seq x y z
N MET A 1 -19.90 -4.47 4.95
CA MET A 1 -21.19 -3.94 5.44
C MET A 1 -21.73 -2.81 4.55
N ALA A 2 -21.11 -1.62 4.47
CA ALA A 2 -21.61 -0.48 3.70
C ALA A 2 -21.95 -0.79 2.23
N ILE A 3 -21.05 -1.49 1.52
CA ILE A 3 -21.26 -1.91 0.11
C ILE A 3 -22.50 -2.80 -0.03
N ARG A 4 -22.67 -3.79 0.86
CA ARG A 4 -23.87 -4.67 0.89
C ARG A 4 -25.16 -3.89 1.19
N ALA A 5 -25.05 -2.78 1.92
CA ALA A 5 -26.15 -1.85 2.18
C ALA A 5 -26.37 -0.82 1.05
N GLY A 6 -25.75 -1.00 -0.11
CA GLY A 6 -25.95 -0.17 -1.30
C GLY A 6 -25.22 1.18 -1.27
N LYS A 7 -24.23 1.36 -0.40
CA LYS A 7 -23.45 2.61 -0.32
C LYS A 7 -22.24 2.57 -1.24
N ASP A 8 -21.92 3.70 -1.84
CA ASP A 8 -20.61 3.96 -2.42
C ASP A 8 -19.64 4.35 -1.30
N VAL A 9 -18.38 3.98 -1.41
CA VAL A 9 -17.43 4.06 -0.29
C VAL A 9 -16.11 4.66 -0.74
N GLN A 10 -15.62 5.63 0.01
CA GLN A 10 -14.22 6.02 0.03
C GLN A 10 -13.63 5.55 1.35
N CYS A 11 -12.55 4.78 1.30
CA CYS A 11 -11.95 4.18 2.49
C CYS A 11 -10.43 4.32 2.45
N GLU A 12 -9.84 4.63 3.61
CA GLU A 12 -8.39 4.63 3.77
C GLU A 12 -7.78 3.27 3.46
N LYS A 13 -6.56 3.33 2.98
CA LYS A 13 -5.64 2.20 2.73
C LYS A 13 -5.05 1.69 4.06
N PRO A 14 -4.43 0.53 4.08
CA PRO A 14 -4.62 -0.66 3.22
C PRO A 14 -5.69 -1.61 3.77
N THR A 15 -5.95 -2.71 3.06
CA THR A 15 -6.62 -3.88 3.66
C THR A 15 -5.67 -4.58 4.65
N LEU A 16 -6.22 -5.32 5.62
CA LEU A 16 -5.41 -5.96 6.66
C LEU A 16 -4.77 -7.29 6.19
N THR A 17 -5.38 -7.95 5.20
CA THR A 17 -4.84 -9.17 4.57
C THR A 17 -5.10 -9.18 3.07
N ILE A 18 -4.37 -10.04 2.34
CA ILE A 18 -4.54 -10.19 0.89
C ILE A 18 -5.96 -10.70 0.56
N ASN A 19 -6.44 -11.73 1.25
CA ASN A 19 -7.76 -12.30 0.97
C ASN A 19 -8.92 -11.39 1.39
N GLU A 20 -8.72 -10.47 2.35
CA GLU A 20 -9.68 -9.41 2.65
C GLU A 20 -9.86 -8.47 1.44
N GLY A 21 -8.76 -8.10 0.80
CA GLY A 21 -8.81 -7.26 -0.40
C GLY A 21 -9.53 -7.95 -1.56
N LYS A 22 -9.32 -9.26 -1.77
CA LYS A 22 -10.05 -10.06 -2.77
C LYS A 22 -11.56 -10.06 -2.48
N LEU A 23 -11.95 -10.34 -1.24
CA LEU A 23 -13.35 -10.29 -0.82
C LEU A 23 -13.97 -8.90 -1.02
N LEU A 24 -13.18 -7.84 -0.78
CA LEU A 24 -13.64 -6.47 -0.98
C LEU A 24 -13.91 -6.20 -2.46
N ILE A 25 -12.99 -6.59 -3.37
CA ILE A 25 -13.20 -6.47 -4.83
C ILE A 25 -14.48 -7.18 -5.24
N ASP A 26 -14.62 -8.45 -4.88
CA ASP A 26 -15.81 -9.27 -5.24
C ASP A 26 -17.09 -8.60 -4.74
N THR A 27 -17.07 -8.09 -3.51
CA THR A 27 -18.24 -7.43 -2.92
C THR A 27 -18.58 -6.13 -3.65
N VAL A 28 -17.59 -5.29 -3.97
CA VAL A 28 -17.78 -4.03 -4.70
C VAL A 28 -18.37 -4.28 -6.08
N ARG A 29 -17.77 -5.23 -6.83
CA ARG A 29 -18.19 -5.56 -8.19
C ARG A 29 -19.59 -6.22 -8.22
N LYS A 30 -19.84 -7.18 -7.33
CA LYS A 30 -21.15 -7.84 -7.19
C LYS A 30 -22.29 -6.85 -6.91
N HIS A 31 -22.07 -5.83 -6.12
CA HIS A 31 -23.07 -4.84 -5.75
C HIS A 31 -23.08 -3.60 -6.65
N ASN A 32 -22.21 -3.56 -7.68
CA ASN A 32 -22.08 -2.43 -8.62
C ASN A 32 -21.97 -1.08 -7.87
N ARG A 33 -21.03 -1.01 -6.88
CA ARG A 33 -20.78 0.19 -6.12
C ARG A 33 -19.48 0.85 -6.54
N VAL A 34 -19.42 2.17 -6.37
CA VAL A 34 -18.19 2.93 -6.53
C VAL A 34 -17.39 2.78 -5.24
N PHE A 35 -16.15 2.33 -5.38
CA PHE A 35 -15.20 2.25 -4.26
C PHE A 35 -13.90 2.95 -4.65
N GLN A 36 -13.45 3.86 -3.83
CA GLN A 36 -12.15 4.51 -3.95
C GLN A 36 -11.30 4.21 -2.73
N THR A 37 -10.11 3.65 -2.98
CA THR A 37 -9.07 3.59 -1.96
C THR A 37 -8.45 4.97 -1.81
N SER A 38 -8.27 5.43 -0.59
CA SER A 38 -7.66 6.74 -0.35
C SER A 38 -6.13 6.63 -0.31
N THR A 39 -5.50 7.07 -1.37
CA THR A 39 -4.16 7.66 -1.37
C THR A 39 -4.21 8.88 -2.28
N GLU A 40 -3.91 10.02 -1.73
CA GLU A 40 -3.96 11.29 -2.47
C GLU A 40 -2.81 11.47 -3.48
N ASP A 41 -1.82 10.58 -3.47
CA ASP A 41 -0.55 10.77 -4.19
C ASP A 41 -0.69 10.80 -5.71
N ARG A 42 -1.69 10.11 -6.26
CA ARG A 42 -2.00 10.22 -7.70
C ARG A 42 -2.50 11.62 -8.09
N SER A 43 -2.92 12.46 -7.13
CA SER A 43 -3.25 13.87 -7.32
C SER A 43 -2.11 14.82 -6.97
N VAL A 44 -0.98 14.31 -6.47
CA VAL A 44 0.19 15.11 -6.12
C VAL A 44 1.08 15.28 -7.37
N PRO A 45 1.32 16.53 -7.84
CA PRO A 45 1.99 16.76 -9.12
C PRO A 45 3.35 16.09 -9.27
N VAL A 46 4.15 15.98 -8.20
CA VAL A 46 5.48 15.37 -8.26
C VAL A 46 5.40 13.89 -8.62
N TYR A 47 4.48 13.13 -8.02
CA TYR A 47 4.35 11.70 -8.29
C TYR A 47 3.68 11.42 -9.64
N HIS A 48 2.65 12.19 -9.99
CA HIS A 48 2.04 12.12 -11.30
C HIS A 48 3.06 12.36 -12.41
N ARG A 49 3.83 13.47 -12.30
CA ARG A 49 4.86 13.81 -13.27
C ARG A 49 5.95 12.76 -13.36
N MET A 50 6.38 12.21 -12.23
CA MET A 50 7.38 11.15 -12.15
C MET A 50 6.92 9.92 -12.93
N ALA A 51 5.69 9.44 -12.66
CA ALA A 51 5.12 8.29 -13.36
C ALA A 51 4.97 8.54 -14.86
N GLU A 52 4.51 9.72 -15.31
CA GLU A 52 4.42 10.06 -16.72
C GLU A 52 5.78 10.06 -17.43
N LEU A 53 6.83 10.59 -16.81
CA LEU A 53 8.18 10.58 -17.39
C LEU A 53 8.69 9.15 -17.61
N VAL A 54 8.48 8.28 -16.61
CA VAL A 54 8.87 6.87 -16.69
C VAL A 54 8.07 6.15 -17.76
N ARG A 55 6.74 6.29 -17.77
CA ARG A 55 5.83 5.64 -18.72
C ARG A 55 6.08 6.06 -20.18
N ASN A 56 6.63 7.25 -20.39
CA ASN A 56 6.98 7.74 -21.72
C ASN A 56 8.48 7.57 -22.06
N GLY A 57 9.20 6.73 -21.31
CA GLY A 57 10.57 6.33 -21.63
C GLY A 57 11.62 7.44 -21.49
N ARG A 58 11.35 8.50 -20.72
CA ARG A 58 12.31 9.64 -20.59
C ARG A 58 13.62 9.26 -19.89
N ILE A 59 13.65 8.11 -19.22
CA ILE A 59 14.85 7.55 -18.59
C ILE A 59 15.38 6.30 -19.31
N GLY A 60 14.92 6.07 -20.55
CA GLY A 60 15.16 4.82 -21.26
C GLY A 60 14.35 3.65 -20.68
N LYS A 61 14.83 2.41 -20.84
CA LYS A 61 14.17 1.22 -20.29
C LYS A 61 14.31 1.22 -18.77
N LEU A 62 13.18 1.19 -18.06
CA LEU A 62 13.17 1.08 -16.58
C LEU A 62 13.86 -0.23 -16.15
N GLN A 63 14.77 -0.13 -15.18
CA GLN A 63 15.55 -1.24 -14.66
C GLN A 63 15.33 -1.46 -13.16
N ARG A 64 15.30 -0.37 -12.39
CA ARG A 64 15.21 -0.44 -10.92
C ARG A 64 14.36 0.70 -10.35
N ILE A 65 13.68 0.37 -9.26
CA ILE A 65 12.94 1.33 -8.43
C ILE A 65 13.52 1.24 -7.02
N GLU A 66 13.80 2.38 -6.41
CA GLU A 66 14.25 2.47 -5.03
C GLU A 66 13.17 3.18 -4.23
N VAL A 67 12.64 2.51 -3.19
CA VAL A 67 11.64 3.06 -2.28
C VAL A 67 12.25 3.12 -0.88
N ILE A 68 12.16 4.27 -0.26
CA ILE A 68 12.55 4.47 1.13
C ILE A 68 11.30 4.84 1.93
N LEU A 69 11.02 4.11 3.00
CA LEU A 69 9.91 4.40 3.90
C LEU A 69 10.44 4.92 5.23
N PRO A 70 9.65 5.65 6.02
CA PRO A 70 10.12 6.18 7.30
C PRO A 70 10.47 5.06 8.27
N ARG A 71 11.30 5.39 9.26
CA ARG A 71 11.57 4.49 10.38
C ARG A 71 10.37 4.45 11.32
N GLN A 72 10.21 3.33 11.99
CA GLN A 72 9.21 3.19 13.07
C GLN A 72 9.64 3.96 14.33
N PRO A 73 8.73 4.16 15.32
CA PRO A 73 9.06 4.73 16.62
C PRO A 73 10.25 4.02 17.27
N GLY A 74 11.03 4.76 18.04
CA GLY A 74 12.22 4.22 18.74
C GLY A 74 11.90 3.44 20.03
N ARG A 75 10.63 3.10 20.32
CA ARG A 75 10.18 2.43 21.54
C ARG A 75 9.17 1.30 21.23
N PRO A 76 9.10 0.24 22.07
CA PRO A 76 8.26 -0.92 21.80
C PRO A 76 6.79 -0.77 22.24
N GLY A 77 6.34 0.41 22.67
CA GLY A 77 4.99 0.64 23.21
C GLY A 77 4.79 0.08 24.63
N ASP A 78 3.89 0.71 25.38
CA ASP A 78 3.57 0.32 26.77
C ASP A 78 2.35 -0.64 26.76
N PRO A 79 2.52 -1.91 27.18
CA PRO A 79 1.44 -2.88 27.26
C PRO A 79 0.55 -2.72 28.50
N THR A 80 0.86 -1.81 29.44
CA THR A 80 0.19 -1.68 30.73
C THR A 80 -1.29 -1.31 30.55
N PRO A 81 -2.23 -2.17 31.01
CA PRO A 81 -3.65 -1.88 30.91
C PRO A 81 -4.06 -0.64 31.68
N GLN A 82 -4.97 0.13 31.12
CA GLN A 82 -5.51 1.34 31.70
C GLN A 82 -7.05 1.35 31.60
N PRO A 83 -7.76 2.10 32.45
CA PRO A 83 -9.20 2.28 32.29
C PRO A 83 -9.53 2.92 30.95
N VAL A 84 -10.58 2.44 30.29
CA VAL A 84 -11.10 3.07 29.07
C VAL A 84 -11.56 4.51 29.41
N PRO A 85 -11.11 5.53 28.64
CA PRO A 85 -11.53 6.91 28.86
C PRO A 85 -13.05 7.05 28.79
N LYS A 86 -13.62 7.91 29.65
CA LYS A 86 -15.07 8.19 29.64
C LYS A 86 -15.52 8.71 28.26
N GLY A 87 -16.55 8.09 27.72
CA GLY A 87 -17.11 8.45 26.41
C GLY A 87 -16.39 7.86 25.20
N PHE A 88 -15.38 7.02 25.42
CA PHE A 88 -14.72 6.28 24.35
C PHE A 88 -15.34 4.87 24.22
N ASP A 89 -16.03 4.62 23.11
CA ASP A 89 -16.57 3.31 22.76
C ASP A 89 -15.43 2.39 22.27
N TYR A 90 -14.79 1.72 23.22
CA TYR A 90 -13.61 0.89 22.94
C TYR A 90 -13.97 -0.39 22.20
N ASP A 91 -15.16 -0.94 22.40
CA ASP A 91 -15.63 -2.11 21.66
C ASP A 91 -15.83 -1.80 20.18
N MET A 92 -16.46 -0.67 19.87
CA MET A 92 -16.61 -0.17 18.51
C MET A 92 -15.24 0.14 17.88
N TRP A 93 -14.28 0.67 18.66
CA TRP A 93 -12.93 0.94 18.17
C TRP A 93 -12.18 -0.35 17.82
N LEU A 94 -12.27 -1.38 18.65
CA LEU A 94 -11.67 -2.70 18.36
C LEU A 94 -12.29 -3.33 17.11
N GLY A 95 -13.58 -3.15 16.89
CA GLY A 95 -14.29 -3.71 15.74
C GLY A 95 -14.05 -5.22 15.58
N PRO A 96 -13.61 -5.70 14.40
CA PRO A 96 -13.35 -7.13 14.15
C PRO A 96 -12.08 -7.66 14.81
N ALA A 97 -11.20 -6.81 15.33
CA ALA A 97 -9.94 -7.23 15.92
C ALA A 97 -10.16 -8.06 17.20
N PRO A 98 -9.20 -8.89 17.62
CA PRO A 98 -9.27 -9.62 18.88
C PRO A 98 -9.52 -8.69 20.07
N GLU A 99 -10.25 -9.18 21.07
CA GLU A 99 -10.43 -8.47 22.32
C GLU A 99 -9.08 -8.29 23.03
N ALA A 100 -8.81 -7.07 23.48
CA ALA A 100 -7.56 -6.72 24.13
C ALA A 100 -7.77 -5.60 25.16
N PRO A 101 -6.99 -5.55 26.25
CA PRO A 101 -7.06 -4.47 27.23
C PRO A 101 -6.75 -3.11 26.60
N TYR A 102 -7.43 -2.06 27.04
CA TYR A 102 -7.11 -0.70 26.64
C TYR A 102 -5.72 -0.28 27.17
N THR A 103 -4.91 0.30 26.27
CA THR A 103 -3.69 1.03 26.62
C THR A 103 -3.64 2.31 25.77
N LYS A 104 -2.92 3.35 26.22
CA LYS A 104 -2.72 4.56 25.42
C LYS A 104 -2.03 4.27 24.08
N ASP A 105 -1.06 3.38 24.12
CA ASP A 105 -0.24 3.04 22.95
C ASP A 105 -0.94 2.06 21.99
N ARG A 106 -2.17 1.63 22.28
CA ARG A 106 -2.96 0.80 21.37
C ARG A 106 -3.81 1.59 20.41
N VAL A 107 -4.23 2.77 20.79
CA VAL A 107 -5.21 3.59 20.07
C VAL A 107 -4.60 4.78 19.34
N LEU A 108 -5.43 5.61 18.70
CA LEU A 108 -5.03 6.81 17.95
C LEU A 108 -3.99 6.48 16.86
N PHE A 109 -2.87 7.20 16.84
CA PHE A 109 -1.82 7.01 15.85
C PHE A 109 -1.06 5.68 16.03
N GLU A 110 -0.91 5.23 17.28
CA GLU A 110 -0.01 4.12 17.66
C GLU A 110 -0.54 2.73 17.24
N PHE A 111 -1.83 2.59 16.93
CA PHE A 111 -2.40 1.31 16.44
C PHE A 111 -1.64 0.73 15.23
N ARG A 112 -0.94 1.59 14.50
CA ARG A 112 -0.15 1.23 13.31
C ARG A 112 0.93 0.20 13.58
N TRP A 113 1.38 0.12 14.83
CA TRP A 113 2.49 -0.75 15.23
C TRP A 113 2.05 -2.08 15.82
N ILE A 114 0.74 -2.35 15.80
CA ILE A 114 0.13 -3.57 16.33
C ILE A 114 -0.49 -4.35 15.18
N SER A 115 -0.01 -5.59 14.98
CA SER A 115 -0.37 -6.40 13.83
C SER A 115 -1.85 -6.78 13.77
N ASP A 116 -2.55 -6.78 14.91
CA ASP A 116 -4.01 -6.98 14.94
C ASP A 116 -4.79 -5.90 14.20
N TYR A 117 -4.22 -4.71 14.02
CA TYR A 117 -4.89 -3.54 13.43
C TYR A 117 -4.21 -3.04 12.16
N SER A 118 -2.95 -3.37 11.94
CA SER A 118 -2.15 -2.78 10.86
C SER A 118 -1.04 -3.72 10.38
N GLY A 119 -0.57 -3.50 9.16
CA GLY A 119 0.63 -4.14 8.64
C GLY A 119 1.94 -3.36 8.90
N GLY A 120 1.93 -2.41 9.86
CA GLY A 120 3.10 -1.59 10.19
C GLY A 120 3.45 -0.56 9.11
N VAL A 121 4.66 0.00 9.22
CA VAL A 121 5.14 1.05 8.30
C VAL A 121 5.15 0.62 6.84
N ILE A 122 5.43 -0.67 6.57
CA ILE A 122 5.44 -1.21 5.19
C ILE A 122 4.05 -1.09 4.55
N CYS A 123 2.98 -1.28 5.32
CA CYS A 123 1.62 -1.10 4.82
C CYS A 123 1.17 0.36 4.90
N ASP A 124 1.44 1.06 5.99
CA ASP A 124 1.00 2.44 6.18
C ASP A 124 1.61 3.38 5.14
N TRP A 125 2.93 3.43 5.04
CA TRP A 125 3.66 4.28 4.08
C TRP A 125 3.89 3.61 2.73
N GLY A 126 4.06 2.28 2.73
CA GLY A 126 4.29 1.53 1.49
C GLY A 126 3.15 1.69 0.50
N THR A 127 1.90 1.73 0.96
CA THR A 127 0.75 1.92 0.06
C THR A 127 0.87 3.20 -0.77
N HIS A 128 1.45 4.27 -0.25
CA HIS A 128 1.69 5.51 -1.00
C HIS A 128 2.78 5.34 -2.05
N LEU A 129 3.97 4.92 -1.63
CA LEU A 129 5.13 4.89 -2.52
C LEU A 129 5.16 3.66 -3.44
N PHE A 130 4.61 2.51 -3.00
CA PHE A 130 4.45 1.35 -3.89
C PHE A 130 3.37 1.57 -4.94
N ASP A 131 2.31 2.36 -4.64
CA ASP A 131 1.38 2.77 -5.69
C ASP A 131 2.08 3.59 -6.77
N THR A 132 2.86 4.58 -6.38
CA THR A 132 3.66 5.37 -7.33
C THR A 132 4.64 4.49 -8.12
N ALA A 133 5.28 3.50 -7.45
CA ALA A 133 6.18 2.54 -8.09
C ALA A 133 5.46 1.68 -9.13
N GLN A 134 4.33 1.08 -8.77
CA GLN A 134 3.51 0.27 -9.66
C GLN A 134 2.97 1.09 -10.83
N TRP A 135 2.53 2.31 -10.57
CA TRP A 135 2.01 3.23 -11.59
C TRP A 135 3.06 3.60 -12.64
N GLY A 136 4.27 3.96 -12.19
CA GLY A 136 5.40 4.23 -13.08
C GLY A 136 5.89 3.00 -13.84
N ASN A 137 5.84 1.81 -13.22
CA ASN A 137 6.25 0.53 -13.82
C ASN A 137 5.20 -0.11 -14.73
N ASP A 138 4.01 0.48 -14.87
CA ASP A 138 2.87 -0.12 -15.60
C ASP A 138 2.44 -1.49 -15.06
N THR A 139 2.50 -1.68 -13.76
CA THR A 139 2.16 -2.94 -13.09
C THR A 139 1.06 -2.79 -12.03
N GLU A 140 0.34 -1.68 -12.03
CA GLU A 140 -0.69 -1.37 -11.04
C GLU A 140 -1.85 -2.38 -10.99
N ARG A 141 -2.06 -3.17 -12.06
CA ARG A 141 -3.06 -4.24 -12.15
C ARG A 141 -2.45 -5.64 -12.03
N SER A 142 -1.19 -5.73 -11.70
CA SER A 142 -0.42 -6.94 -11.53
C SER A 142 0.36 -6.90 -10.22
N GLY A 143 1.64 -7.25 -10.23
CA GLY A 143 2.51 -7.18 -9.07
C GLY A 143 3.85 -7.87 -9.33
N PRO A 144 4.71 -7.95 -8.30
CA PRO A 144 5.96 -8.69 -8.37
C PRO A 144 5.68 -10.19 -8.51
N VAL A 145 6.65 -10.93 -9.04
CA VAL A 145 6.61 -12.40 -9.18
C VAL A 145 7.54 -13.11 -8.21
N GLU A 146 8.45 -12.37 -7.57
CA GLU A 146 9.39 -12.88 -6.58
C GLU A 146 9.63 -11.81 -5.52
N ILE A 147 9.72 -12.23 -4.26
CA ILE A 147 9.99 -11.37 -3.11
C ILE A 147 11.07 -12.01 -2.26
N GLU A 148 12.09 -11.24 -1.91
CA GLU A 148 13.14 -11.61 -0.98
C GLU A 148 13.26 -10.52 0.08
N ALA A 149 13.17 -10.89 1.35
CA ALA A 149 13.13 -9.91 2.42
C ALA A 149 13.88 -10.41 3.66
N THR A 150 14.54 -9.49 4.34
CA THR A 150 15.06 -9.67 5.69
C THR A 150 14.50 -8.58 6.58
N GLY A 151 14.33 -8.87 7.87
CA GLY A 151 13.80 -7.89 8.80
C GLY A 151 13.75 -8.42 10.22
N SER A 152 13.31 -7.55 11.12
CA SER A 152 13.06 -7.91 12.52
C SER A 152 11.77 -7.27 13.00
N ARG A 153 11.18 -7.87 14.02
CA ARG A 153 10.02 -7.33 14.76
C ARG A 153 10.47 -6.73 16.08
N TRP A 154 9.57 -6.04 16.75
CA TRP A 154 9.82 -5.61 18.12
C TRP A 154 9.90 -6.82 19.05
N GLU A 155 10.83 -6.76 19.99
CA GLU A 155 10.96 -7.72 21.09
C GLU A 155 10.47 -7.07 22.37
N GLY A 156 9.44 -7.67 22.99
CA GLY A 156 8.80 -7.13 24.19
C GLY A 156 7.95 -5.89 23.93
N GLY A 157 7.15 -5.48 24.92
CA GLY A 157 6.23 -4.35 24.81
C GLY A 157 4.93 -4.69 24.08
N LEU A 158 4.28 -3.68 23.51
CA LEU A 158 2.98 -3.77 22.87
C LEU A 158 3.06 -3.94 21.35
N TYR A 159 4.12 -3.40 20.73
CA TYR A 159 4.26 -3.36 19.28
C TYR A 159 4.87 -4.66 18.77
N ASP A 160 4.35 -5.16 17.65
CA ASP A 160 4.73 -6.44 17.05
C ASP A 160 4.84 -6.41 15.52
N THR A 161 4.65 -5.25 14.89
CA THR A 161 4.88 -5.09 13.45
C THR A 161 6.37 -5.10 13.11
N VAL A 162 6.70 -5.25 11.82
CA VAL A 162 8.08 -5.25 11.34
C VAL A 162 8.77 -3.92 11.66
N LYS A 163 9.94 -3.98 12.32
CA LYS A 163 10.72 -2.83 12.78
C LYS A 163 11.82 -2.44 11.80
N GLU A 164 12.67 -3.39 11.42
CA GLU A 164 13.73 -3.20 10.43
C GLU A 164 13.48 -4.12 9.25
N TYR A 165 13.82 -3.67 8.04
CA TYR A 165 13.57 -4.44 6.83
C TYR A 165 14.49 -4.02 5.69
N ASP A 166 14.81 -4.99 4.85
CA ASP A 166 15.39 -4.83 3.53
C ASP A 166 14.63 -5.76 2.59
N VAL A 167 13.91 -5.20 1.64
CA VAL A 167 13.02 -5.95 0.75
C VAL A 167 13.41 -5.73 -0.70
N THR A 168 13.47 -6.82 -1.44
CA THR A 168 13.65 -6.80 -2.90
C THR A 168 12.50 -7.53 -3.57
N TYR A 169 11.83 -6.84 -4.47
CA TYR A 169 10.79 -7.39 -5.35
C TYR A 169 11.34 -7.50 -6.77
N ARG A 170 10.95 -8.56 -7.49
CA ARG A 170 11.22 -8.75 -8.91
C ARG A 170 9.93 -8.82 -9.69
N TYR A 171 9.84 -8.07 -10.75
CA TYR A 171 8.67 -8.05 -11.64
C TYR A 171 8.93 -8.89 -12.89
N ALA A 172 7.85 -9.40 -13.52
CA ALA A 172 7.96 -10.22 -14.72
C ALA A 172 8.61 -9.51 -15.92
N ASN A 173 8.53 -8.17 -15.98
CA ASN A 173 9.18 -7.33 -16.99
C ASN A 173 10.69 -7.12 -16.75
N GLY A 174 11.26 -7.75 -15.72
CA GLY A 174 12.69 -7.67 -15.35
C GLY A 174 13.04 -6.50 -14.43
N VAL A 175 12.09 -5.61 -14.11
CA VAL A 175 12.33 -4.52 -13.16
C VAL A 175 12.48 -5.07 -11.75
N THR A 176 13.42 -4.51 -10.98
CA THR A 176 13.55 -4.78 -9.54
C THR A 176 13.14 -3.55 -8.74
N MET A 177 12.45 -3.77 -7.62
CA MET A 177 12.15 -2.72 -6.65
C MET A 177 12.76 -3.09 -5.29
N THR A 178 13.47 -2.15 -4.68
CA THR A 178 14.00 -2.30 -3.32
C THR A 178 13.26 -1.38 -2.36
N CYS A 179 13.09 -1.83 -1.10
CA CYS A 179 12.47 -1.02 -0.06
C CYS A 179 13.26 -1.12 1.24
N ARG A 180 13.61 0.04 1.82
CA ARG A 180 14.42 0.18 3.04
C ARG A 180 13.92 1.31 3.93
N PRO A 181 14.23 1.30 5.24
CA PRO A 181 13.89 2.41 6.12
C PRO A 181 14.84 3.60 5.95
N GLY A 182 14.28 4.82 5.97
CA GLY A 182 15.06 6.06 5.86
C GLY A 182 14.20 7.31 5.73
N ASN A 183 14.65 8.29 4.93
CA ASN A 183 13.86 9.47 4.59
C ASN A 183 12.90 9.12 3.43
N PRO A 184 11.56 9.21 3.62
CA PRO A 184 10.58 8.70 2.65
C PRO A 184 10.78 9.29 1.26
N SER A 185 11.08 8.46 0.28
CA SER A 185 11.38 8.87 -1.09
C SER A 185 11.22 7.74 -2.08
N ILE A 186 11.15 8.09 -3.38
CA ILE A 186 11.11 7.13 -4.48
C ILE A 186 12.01 7.59 -5.62
N LYS A 187 12.68 6.63 -6.27
CA LYS A 187 13.53 6.86 -7.42
C LYS A 187 13.38 5.76 -8.45
N PHE A 188 13.13 6.14 -9.69
CA PHE A 188 13.11 5.25 -10.85
C PHE A 188 14.42 5.40 -11.62
N ILE A 189 15.07 4.29 -11.94
CA ILE A 189 16.39 4.23 -12.60
C ILE A 189 16.22 3.41 -13.87
N GLY A 190 16.48 4.03 -14.97
CA GLY A 190 16.45 3.42 -16.31
C GLY A 190 17.82 3.33 -16.95
N SER A 191 17.86 2.87 -18.21
CA SER A 191 19.09 2.69 -18.98
C SER A 191 19.77 4.01 -19.39
N GLU A 192 19.01 5.13 -19.39
CA GLU A 192 19.49 6.42 -19.90
C GLU A 192 19.41 7.55 -18.86
N GLY A 193 18.96 7.23 -17.65
CA GLY A 193 18.89 8.20 -16.57
C GLY A 193 17.99 7.78 -15.43
N TRP A 194 17.63 8.75 -14.60
CA TRP A 194 16.74 8.52 -13.47
C TRP A 194 15.84 9.73 -13.18
N VAL A 195 14.71 9.47 -12.54
CA VAL A 195 13.82 10.47 -11.94
C VAL A 195 13.45 10.03 -10.52
N GLY A 196 13.26 10.98 -9.61
CA GLY A 196 12.92 10.67 -8.22
C GLY A 196 12.76 11.92 -7.37
N ASN A 197 12.65 11.72 -6.06
CA ASN A 197 12.69 12.78 -5.06
C ASN A 197 13.57 12.35 -3.87
N THR A 198 13.86 13.27 -2.96
CA THR A 198 14.75 13.05 -1.81
C THR A 198 14.02 13.09 -0.47
N GLY A 199 12.69 13.21 -0.50
CA GLY A 199 11.83 13.24 0.68
C GLY A 199 10.36 13.22 0.28
N TRP A 200 9.48 13.01 1.24
CA TRP A 200 8.04 12.98 1.04
C TRP A 200 7.54 14.25 0.35
N ARG A 201 6.98 14.10 -0.85
CA ARG A 201 6.48 15.20 -1.70
C ARG A 201 7.51 16.29 -2.03
N ALA A 202 8.80 16.01 -1.80
CA ALA A 202 9.87 16.93 -2.20
C ALA A 202 9.88 17.11 -3.72
N PRO A 203 10.44 18.23 -4.22
CA PRO A 203 10.50 18.51 -5.66
C PRO A 203 11.11 17.36 -6.46
N LEU A 204 10.57 17.16 -7.67
CA LEU A 204 11.09 16.19 -8.62
C LEU A 204 12.52 16.54 -9.02
N GLN A 205 13.36 15.52 -9.05
CA GLN A 205 14.72 15.57 -9.53
C GLN A 205 14.93 14.55 -10.66
N ALA A 206 15.89 14.79 -11.51
CA ALA A 206 16.28 13.88 -12.58
C ALA A 206 17.79 13.89 -12.79
N SER A 207 18.32 12.89 -13.49
CA SER A 207 19.74 12.82 -13.84
C SER A 207 20.18 13.91 -14.81
N SER A 208 19.24 14.53 -15.54
CA SER A 208 19.51 15.65 -16.42
C SER A 208 18.34 16.64 -16.48
N LYS A 209 18.64 17.86 -16.90
CA LYS A 209 17.64 18.91 -17.10
C LYS A 209 16.68 18.59 -18.23
N GLU A 210 17.17 17.94 -19.29
CA GLU A 210 16.40 17.52 -20.45
C GLU A 210 15.28 16.54 -20.05
N ILE A 211 15.58 15.58 -19.16
CA ILE A 211 14.57 14.65 -18.60
C ILE A 211 13.54 15.43 -17.79
N LEU A 212 14.00 16.28 -16.88
CA LEU A 212 13.14 17.02 -15.95
C LEU A 212 12.16 17.96 -16.68
N GLU A 213 12.62 18.66 -17.70
CA GLU A 213 11.86 19.65 -18.46
C GLU A 213 11.15 19.07 -19.70
N SER A 214 11.34 17.77 -20.00
CA SER A 214 10.73 17.14 -21.18
C SER A 214 9.20 17.28 -21.15
N LYS A 215 8.59 17.55 -22.30
CA LYS A 215 7.13 17.69 -22.41
C LYS A 215 6.51 16.38 -22.86
N ILE A 216 5.32 16.06 -22.33
CA ILE A 216 4.50 14.96 -22.83
C ILE A 216 3.72 15.47 -24.03
N GLY A 217 4.01 14.88 -25.20
CA GLY A 217 3.44 15.29 -26.49
C GLY A 217 2.04 14.74 -26.76
N PRO A 218 1.43 15.14 -27.89
CA PRO A 218 0.25 14.48 -28.42
C PRO A 218 0.54 13.02 -28.77
N GLY A 219 -0.33 12.10 -28.37
CA GLY A 219 -0.17 10.66 -28.64
C GLY A 219 0.71 9.90 -27.65
N GLU A 220 1.36 10.58 -26.73
CA GLU A 220 2.09 9.95 -25.61
C GLU A 220 1.15 9.58 -24.44
N THR A 221 1.61 8.71 -23.55
CA THR A 221 0.87 8.29 -22.37
C THR A 221 0.61 9.48 -21.45
N ARG A 222 -0.66 9.80 -21.25
CA ARG A 222 -1.12 10.77 -20.25
C ARG A 222 -1.85 10.02 -19.14
N LEU A 223 -1.30 10.07 -17.96
CA LEU A 223 -1.91 9.45 -16.80
C LEU A 223 -3.02 10.35 -16.26
N PHE A 224 -4.14 9.73 -15.90
CA PHE A 224 -5.25 10.49 -15.34
C PHE A 224 -4.91 10.99 -13.94
N THR A 225 -5.21 12.25 -13.69
CA THR A 225 -5.23 12.86 -12.37
C THR A 225 -6.41 13.81 -12.25
N ASN A 226 -6.84 14.10 -11.03
CA ASN A 226 -7.88 15.10 -10.80
C ASN A 226 -7.26 16.32 -10.08
N PRO A 227 -7.17 17.49 -10.73
CA PRO A 227 -6.61 18.70 -10.12
C PRO A 227 -7.35 19.16 -8.85
N LYS A 228 -8.59 18.72 -8.67
CA LYS A 228 -9.42 19.01 -7.48
C LYS A 228 -9.30 17.95 -6.39
N GLY A 229 -8.35 17.01 -6.55
CA GLY A 229 -8.05 15.98 -5.58
C GLY A 229 -8.97 14.74 -5.65
N GLU A 230 -8.65 13.79 -4.82
CA GLU A 230 -9.29 12.46 -4.78
C GLU A 230 -10.76 12.52 -4.37
N HIS A 231 -11.11 13.32 -3.37
CA HIS A 231 -12.50 13.44 -2.91
C HIS A 231 -13.41 13.94 -4.02
N ARG A 232 -12.94 14.89 -4.84
CA ARG A 232 -13.70 15.37 -5.99
C ARG A 232 -13.86 14.27 -7.03
N ASN A 233 -12.82 13.50 -7.29
CA ASN A 233 -12.88 12.36 -8.21
C ASN A 233 -13.91 11.33 -7.73
N PHE A 234 -13.91 10.97 -6.44
CA PHE A 234 -14.90 10.06 -5.87
C PHE A 234 -16.34 10.54 -6.12
N LEU A 235 -16.64 11.79 -5.78
CA LEU A 235 -17.97 12.37 -5.96
C LEU A 235 -18.42 12.40 -7.43
N ASP A 236 -17.49 12.67 -8.35
CA ASP A 236 -17.79 12.64 -9.79
C ASP A 236 -18.03 11.21 -10.27
N CYS A 237 -17.31 10.23 -9.73
CA CYS A 237 -17.49 8.80 -10.02
C CYS A 237 -18.80 8.25 -9.45
N VAL A 238 -19.21 8.67 -8.25
CA VAL A 238 -20.53 8.33 -7.70
C VAL A 238 -21.66 8.78 -8.63
N LYS A 239 -21.54 9.97 -9.24
CA LYS A 239 -22.54 10.50 -10.20
C LYS A 239 -22.50 9.82 -11.56
N SER A 240 -21.28 9.57 -12.07
CA SER A 240 -21.09 9.01 -13.42
C SER A 240 -21.13 7.48 -13.45
N ARG A 241 -21.07 6.83 -12.29
CA ARG A 241 -20.96 5.36 -12.12
C ARG A 241 -19.72 4.75 -12.77
N LYS A 242 -18.68 5.55 -13.03
CA LYS A 242 -17.38 5.08 -13.49
C LYS A 242 -16.47 4.78 -12.31
N ASP A 243 -15.47 3.93 -12.53
CA ASP A 243 -14.43 3.70 -11.53
C ASP A 243 -13.63 4.98 -11.27
N PRO A 244 -13.23 5.24 -10.01
CA PRO A 244 -12.30 6.32 -9.68
C PRO A 244 -10.89 6.00 -10.17
N TYR A 245 -9.99 6.98 -10.13
CA TYR A 245 -8.61 6.78 -10.59
C TYR A 245 -7.78 5.87 -9.67
N PHE A 246 -8.25 5.63 -8.44
CA PHE A 246 -7.68 4.64 -7.54
C PHE A 246 -8.76 3.67 -7.03
N PRO A 247 -9.27 2.80 -7.93
CA PRO A 247 -10.36 1.89 -7.63
C PRO A 247 -9.92 0.75 -6.71
N VAL A 248 -10.88 0.00 -6.22
CA VAL A 248 -10.66 -1.12 -5.29
C VAL A 248 -9.62 -2.13 -5.77
N ASP A 249 -9.61 -2.43 -7.07
CA ASP A 249 -8.67 -3.40 -7.66
C ASP A 249 -7.22 -2.93 -7.52
N ILE A 250 -6.95 -1.66 -7.85
CA ILE A 250 -5.60 -1.09 -7.75
C ILE A 250 -5.20 -0.96 -6.27
N GLY A 251 -6.11 -0.49 -5.41
CA GLY A 251 -5.86 -0.41 -3.97
C GLY A 251 -5.51 -1.76 -3.34
N HIS A 252 -6.21 -2.82 -3.77
CA HIS A 252 -5.89 -4.18 -3.38
C HIS A 252 -4.49 -4.61 -3.85
N ARG A 253 -4.14 -4.37 -5.14
CA ARG A 253 -2.81 -4.74 -5.67
C ARG A 253 -1.68 -4.07 -4.91
N VAL A 254 -1.82 -2.80 -4.57
CA VAL A 254 -0.82 -2.09 -3.77
C VAL A 254 -0.75 -2.64 -2.35
N SER A 255 -1.89 -2.90 -1.70
CA SER A 255 -1.93 -3.53 -0.38
C SER A 255 -1.28 -4.92 -0.41
N THR A 256 -1.49 -5.69 -1.50
CA THR A 256 -0.83 -6.98 -1.70
C THR A 256 0.69 -6.84 -1.71
N VAL A 257 1.26 -5.88 -2.45
CA VAL A 257 2.73 -5.64 -2.46
C VAL A 257 3.27 -5.40 -1.05
N CYS A 258 2.53 -4.65 -0.22
CA CYS A 258 2.90 -4.41 1.17
C CYS A 258 2.89 -5.72 1.99
N HIS A 259 1.83 -6.52 1.87
CA HIS A 259 1.70 -7.77 2.62
C HIS A 259 2.71 -8.82 2.18
N LEU A 260 3.06 -8.88 0.90
CA LEU A 260 4.10 -9.79 0.40
C LEU A 260 5.44 -9.58 1.11
N ALA A 261 5.81 -8.31 1.42
CA ALA A 261 7.01 -8.02 2.20
C ALA A 261 6.94 -8.57 3.62
N ASN A 262 5.84 -8.27 4.33
CA ASN A 262 5.64 -8.74 5.70
C ASN A 262 5.68 -10.27 5.78
N ILE A 263 5.02 -10.96 4.84
CA ILE A 263 5.01 -12.43 4.77
C ILE A 263 6.43 -12.97 4.46
N ALA A 264 7.15 -12.37 3.52
CA ALA A 264 8.50 -12.79 3.19
C ALA A 264 9.48 -12.62 4.37
N ILE A 265 9.34 -11.55 5.17
CA ILE A 265 10.12 -11.35 6.39
C ILE A 265 9.80 -12.46 7.42
N ASP A 266 8.52 -12.76 7.62
CA ASP A 266 8.10 -13.80 8.57
C ASP A 266 8.51 -15.21 8.13
N ARG A 267 8.54 -15.46 6.82
CA ARG A 267 9.01 -16.73 6.27
C ARG A 267 10.55 -16.87 6.30
N GLY A 268 11.28 -15.75 6.27
CA GLY A 268 12.74 -15.73 6.27
C GLY A 268 13.39 -16.33 5.03
N GLU A 269 12.65 -16.44 3.93
CA GLU A 269 13.12 -17.05 2.68
C GLU A 269 12.56 -16.30 1.47
N LYS A 270 13.17 -16.56 0.30
CA LYS A 270 12.72 -16.04 -0.96
C LYS A 270 11.42 -16.73 -1.39
N LEU A 271 10.38 -15.94 -1.67
CA LEU A 271 9.07 -16.42 -2.06
C LEU A 271 8.78 -16.13 -3.54
N LYS A 272 8.09 -17.05 -4.20
CA LYS A 272 7.54 -16.87 -5.54
C LYS A 272 6.06 -16.60 -5.46
N TRP A 273 5.60 -15.57 -6.16
CA TRP A 273 4.22 -15.11 -6.17
C TRP A 273 3.63 -15.21 -7.59
N ASN A 274 2.41 -15.68 -7.70
CA ASN A 274 1.63 -15.61 -8.92
C ASN A 274 0.65 -14.42 -8.81
N PRO A 275 0.89 -13.29 -9.47
CA PRO A 275 0.05 -12.11 -9.34
C PRO A 275 -1.33 -12.26 -10.00
N GLU A 276 -1.53 -13.20 -10.94
CA GLU A 276 -2.84 -13.46 -11.56
C GLU A 276 -3.73 -14.26 -10.62
N LYS A 277 -3.19 -15.36 -10.06
CA LYS A 277 -3.93 -16.25 -9.14
C LYS A 277 -3.92 -15.71 -7.70
N GLU A 278 -3.02 -14.79 -7.40
CA GLU A 278 -2.79 -14.23 -6.06
C GLU A 278 -2.55 -15.32 -5.01
N VAL A 279 -1.53 -16.13 -5.29
CA VAL A 279 -1.05 -17.21 -4.43
C VAL A 279 0.46 -17.31 -4.45
N PHE A 280 1.05 -17.70 -3.33
CA PHE A 280 2.45 -18.12 -3.28
C PHE A 280 2.61 -19.48 -3.96
N ILE A 281 3.64 -19.61 -4.79
CA ILE A 281 3.92 -20.83 -5.54
C ILE A 281 4.80 -21.74 -4.69
N GLY A 282 4.24 -22.90 -4.30
CA GLY A 282 4.97 -23.93 -3.55
C GLY A 282 5.20 -23.62 -2.06
N ASP A 283 4.46 -22.67 -1.48
CA ASP A 283 4.51 -22.35 -0.05
C ASP A 283 3.11 -22.23 0.55
N ASP A 284 2.62 -23.32 1.12
CA ASP A 284 1.29 -23.37 1.74
C ASP A 284 1.23 -22.52 3.03
N GLN A 285 2.33 -22.40 3.77
CA GLN A 285 2.37 -21.58 4.99
C GLN A 285 2.25 -20.10 4.64
N ALA A 286 2.95 -19.63 3.61
CA ALA A 286 2.78 -18.26 3.12
C ALA A 286 1.34 -18.01 2.63
N ASN A 287 0.70 -18.99 1.98
CA ASN A 287 -0.70 -18.90 1.54
C ASN A 287 -1.67 -18.83 2.72
N GLU A 288 -1.41 -19.54 3.83
CA GLU A 288 -2.19 -19.41 5.06
C GLU A 288 -2.14 -17.99 5.65
N MET A 289 -1.00 -17.30 5.56
CA MET A 289 -0.84 -15.93 6.04
C MET A 289 -1.64 -14.90 5.23
N CYS A 290 -2.12 -15.26 4.04
CA CYS A 290 -2.99 -14.42 3.22
C CYS A 290 -4.45 -14.40 3.71
N ARG A 291 -4.85 -15.32 4.60
CA ARG A 291 -6.26 -15.54 4.98
C ARG A 291 -6.85 -14.33 5.71
N ILE A 292 -8.15 -14.18 5.51
CA ILE A 292 -8.95 -13.23 6.28
C ILE A 292 -8.91 -13.64 7.75
N ARG A 293 -8.62 -12.69 8.63
CA ARG A 293 -8.65 -12.93 10.06
C ARG A 293 -10.09 -13.15 10.54
N PRO A 294 -10.33 -14.08 11.47
CA PRO A 294 -11.66 -14.25 12.04
C PRO A 294 -12.05 -12.98 12.80
N GLY A 295 -13.18 -12.40 12.46
CA GLY A 295 -13.77 -11.34 13.25
C GLY A 295 -14.39 -11.88 14.53
N ARG A 296 -14.66 -11.01 15.52
CA ARG A 296 -15.34 -11.33 16.76
C ARG A 296 -16.82 -10.90 16.76
N GLY A 297 -17.67 -11.57 17.52
CA GLY A 297 -19.07 -11.19 17.71
C GLY A 297 -19.81 -10.89 16.41
N GLU A 298 -20.45 -9.73 16.35
CA GLU A 298 -21.17 -9.21 15.16
C GLU A 298 -20.25 -8.72 14.03
N TRP A 299 -18.96 -8.55 14.30
CA TRP A 299 -17.95 -8.11 13.34
C TRP A 299 -17.43 -9.23 12.43
N LYS A 300 -17.97 -10.44 12.52
CA LYS A 300 -17.58 -11.54 11.63
C LYS A 300 -17.93 -11.21 10.19
N LEU A 301 -16.96 -11.39 9.31
CA LEU A 301 -17.19 -11.35 7.88
C LEU A 301 -17.89 -12.64 7.49
N GLY A 302 -19.18 -12.58 7.21
CA GLY A 302 -20.00 -13.68 6.73
C GLY A 302 -19.94 -13.83 5.21
#